data_f1a4f594ff1bc7b0be41ab2b95a15fb2
#
_entry.id   f1a4f594ff1bc7b0be41ab2b95a15fb2
#
_cell.length_a   1.000
_cell.length_b   1.000
_cell.length_c   1.000
_cell.angle_alpha   90.00
_cell.angle_beta   90.00
_cell.angle_gamma   90.00
#
_symmetry.space_group_name_H-M   'P 1'
#
loop_
_entity.id
_entity.type
_entity.pdbx_description
1 polymer ?
#
loop_
_entity_poly.entity_id
_entity_poly.type
_entity_poly.pdbx_seq_one_letter_code
_entity_poly.pdbx_strand_id
1 'polypeptide(L)'
;MRLFIFIAGLFAALTFSALAQITLPPARQPNSIVTVLSDELSEPASPASKILSELSVTLDKEGEVRLLSASGYGGPANARDLLQLRGADLAIINNDVLAHLDLANALPEARRKIRLVAPLLQQSVLLFAKKDFKSIAELRGRKIAVPADRPSRGVTAKTIFGLMKIEAKFVELTVKDLARRSNELDALVIYEQDLPGLQSWGITPATHQILPIPAVGPLAAVYIPKKSTNLVSGFGPPGSFETVQVETLLAAFDWSPKQGRYADVASFVSKFFALLPQFRANFPRSPFSKIDVKLNAPGWKRYGPAEALAVAAPAPTVKDVINIEEAPAADTLRIVAVERPPLTNSHGKDGGVALKILTAAMGGAGIPFSVQWVQSERALLDALVTNKTADAGIFWETTNCDAPSNQSEMQAELCDHAVQTEPVMQAVVAVFTRLDMPLDPKAADAPQSRTLCIPPSQSLPEDLIAEIPWLKGASLKKLRPKTLIDCLAALDAREADAVIAVEPEARFTIERLKLAASFQVSQRPGLTTGLHAVVAKDNPRQAQLVQSINAALAKFRASNQYSAVIASHLADLTGSAPK
;
A
#
# COMPACT_ATOMS: atom_id res chain seq x y z
N MET A 1 1.99 -14.40 -93.64
CA MET A 1 2.95 -15.51 -93.39
C MET A 1 3.38 -15.44 -91.91
N ARG A 2 2.79 -16.26 -91.17
CA ARG A 2 3.04 -16.89 -89.90
C ARG A 2 4.30 -16.42 -89.11
N LEU A 3 4.14 -16.00 -87.89
CA LEU A 3 4.96 -16.52 -86.80
C LEU A 3 4.20 -16.34 -85.41
N PHE A 4 3.98 -17.48 -84.78
CA PHE A 4 3.47 -17.58 -83.41
C PHE A 4 4.64 -17.30 -82.45
N ILE A 5 4.42 -16.42 -81.47
CA ILE A 5 5.30 -16.36 -80.27
C ILE A 5 4.41 -16.58 -79.04
N PHE A 6 4.63 -17.70 -78.37
CA PHE A 6 4.12 -18.06 -77.07
C PHE A 6 4.80 -17.18 -76.04
N ILE A 7 4.02 -16.39 -75.28
CA ILE A 7 4.48 -15.75 -74.06
C ILE A 7 3.89 -16.54 -72.89
N ALA A 8 4.77 -17.28 -72.23
CA ALA A 8 4.45 -17.94 -70.97
C ALA A 8 4.30 -16.89 -69.86
N GLY A 9 3.06 -16.75 -69.40
CA GLY A 9 2.77 -15.89 -68.25
C GLY A 9 3.25 -16.49 -66.95
N LEU A 10 4.23 -15.84 -66.35
CA LEU A 10 4.71 -16.18 -65.02
C LEU A 10 3.73 -15.61 -64.00
N PHE A 11 2.85 -16.45 -63.44
CA PHE A 11 2.03 -16.10 -62.28
C PHE A 11 2.92 -16.00 -61.04
N ALA A 12 3.35 -14.81 -60.66
CA ALA A 12 3.90 -14.54 -59.35
C ALA A 12 2.73 -14.57 -58.34
N ALA A 13 2.63 -15.66 -57.61
CA ALA A 13 1.74 -15.77 -56.47
C ALA A 13 2.24 -14.83 -55.36
N LEU A 14 1.66 -13.64 -55.27
CA LEU A 14 1.78 -12.76 -54.12
C LEU A 14 1.06 -13.45 -52.94
N THR A 15 1.80 -14.12 -52.12
CA THR A 15 1.31 -14.54 -50.81
C THR A 15 1.14 -13.29 -49.97
N PHE A 16 -0.08 -12.74 -49.96
CA PHE A 16 -0.50 -11.81 -48.92
C PHE A 16 -0.48 -12.58 -47.59
N SER A 17 0.55 -12.34 -46.80
CA SER A 17 0.51 -12.68 -45.38
C SER A 17 -0.67 -11.94 -44.77
N ALA A 18 -1.77 -12.65 -44.51
CA ALA A 18 -2.86 -12.14 -43.75
C ALA A 18 -2.32 -11.83 -42.35
N LEU A 19 -1.96 -10.57 -42.10
CA LEU A 19 -1.84 -10.04 -40.76
C LEU A 19 -3.20 -10.30 -40.12
N ALA A 20 -3.26 -11.29 -39.24
CA ALA A 20 -4.41 -11.50 -38.40
C ALA A 20 -4.64 -10.18 -37.64
N GLN A 21 -5.60 -9.41 -38.11
CA GLN A 21 -6.12 -8.28 -37.35
C GLN A 21 -6.62 -8.87 -36.03
N ILE A 22 -5.89 -8.59 -34.97
CA ILE A 22 -6.39 -8.85 -33.61
C ILE A 22 -7.62 -7.95 -33.48
N THR A 23 -8.78 -8.48 -33.78
CA THR A 23 -10.05 -7.86 -33.43
C THR A 23 -10.16 -7.95 -31.92
N LEU A 24 -9.75 -6.88 -31.26
CA LEU A 24 -10.10 -6.70 -29.84
C LEU A 24 -11.63 -6.87 -29.76
N PRO A 25 -12.14 -7.69 -28.83
CA PRO A 25 -13.57 -7.74 -28.60
C PRO A 25 -14.06 -6.31 -28.38
N PRO A 26 -15.23 -5.93 -28.91
CA PRO A 26 -15.72 -4.57 -28.73
C PRO A 26 -15.72 -4.29 -27.23
N ALA A 27 -14.97 -3.26 -26.82
CA ALA A 27 -14.95 -2.84 -25.45
C ALA A 27 -16.41 -2.58 -25.06
N ARG A 28 -16.93 -3.38 -24.11
CA ARG A 28 -18.25 -3.10 -23.55
C ARG A 28 -18.20 -1.68 -23.02
N GLN A 29 -18.91 -0.78 -23.66
CA GLN A 29 -19.02 0.57 -23.14
C GLN A 29 -19.84 0.48 -21.85
N PRO A 30 -19.31 0.96 -20.73
CA PRO A 30 -20.06 0.97 -19.48
C PRO A 30 -21.30 1.86 -19.66
N ASN A 31 -22.43 1.41 -19.12
CA ASN A 31 -23.67 2.19 -19.16
C ASN A 31 -23.55 3.48 -18.34
N SER A 32 -22.67 3.48 -17.34
CA SER A 32 -22.45 4.62 -16.45
C SER A 32 -20.96 4.80 -16.14
N ILE A 33 -20.49 6.04 -16.18
CA ILE A 33 -19.13 6.42 -15.75
C ILE A 33 -19.26 7.40 -14.60
N VAL A 34 -18.59 7.11 -13.49
CA VAL A 34 -18.60 7.95 -12.27
C VAL A 34 -17.17 8.30 -11.89
N THR A 35 -16.93 9.58 -11.59
CA THR A 35 -15.62 10.06 -11.17
C THR A 35 -15.58 10.28 -9.67
N VAL A 36 -14.55 9.75 -9.02
CA VAL A 36 -14.29 9.94 -7.58
C VAL A 36 -12.97 10.68 -7.36
N LEU A 37 -13.01 11.73 -6.55
CA LEU A 37 -11.81 12.38 -6.05
C LEU A 37 -11.23 11.53 -4.91
N SER A 38 -10.02 11.00 -5.11
CA SER A 38 -9.32 10.27 -4.06
C SER A 38 -8.91 11.23 -2.93
N ASP A 39 -8.41 10.68 -1.82
CA ASP A 39 -7.87 11.50 -0.75
C ASP A 39 -6.47 12.02 -1.07
N GLU A 40 -5.67 12.32 -0.09
CA GLU A 40 -4.41 13.07 -0.22
C GLU A 40 -3.41 12.47 -1.20
N LEU A 41 -2.83 13.33 -2.06
CA LEU A 41 -1.81 12.96 -3.06
C LEU A 41 -0.50 12.41 -2.45
N SER A 42 -0.21 12.81 -1.21
CA SER A 42 1.08 12.53 -0.54
C SER A 42 1.17 11.17 0.13
N GLU A 43 0.05 10.46 0.26
CA GLU A 43 0.04 9.11 0.82
C GLU A 43 0.04 8.07 -0.30
N PRO A 44 1.14 7.30 -0.48
CA PRO A 44 1.11 6.17 -1.39
C PRO A 44 0.05 5.18 -0.90
N ALA A 45 -1.06 5.14 -1.62
CA ALA A 45 -2.18 4.23 -1.39
C ALA A 45 -2.72 4.27 0.06
N SER A 46 -3.35 5.39 0.43
CA SER A 46 -4.16 5.40 1.66
C SER A 46 -5.14 4.22 1.65
N PRO A 47 -5.57 3.73 2.83
CA PRO A 47 -6.56 2.65 2.89
C PRO A 47 -7.82 2.94 2.08
N ALA A 48 -8.26 4.21 2.01
CA ALA A 48 -9.42 4.62 1.23
C ALA A 48 -9.15 4.58 -0.28
N SER A 49 -7.97 5.01 -0.72
CA SER A 49 -7.55 4.89 -2.13
C SER A 49 -7.42 3.43 -2.57
N LYS A 50 -6.98 2.54 -1.68
CA LYS A 50 -6.97 1.09 -1.92
C LYS A 50 -8.37 0.54 -2.14
N ILE A 51 -9.32 0.92 -1.28
CA ILE A 51 -10.73 0.56 -1.43
C ILE A 51 -11.25 0.96 -2.81
N LEU A 52 -10.98 2.19 -3.25
CA LEU A 52 -11.41 2.66 -4.55
C LEU A 52 -10.77 1.90 -5.72
N SER A 53 -9.49 1.58 -5.60
CA SER A 53 -8.78 0.81 -6.63
C SER A 53 -9.36 -0.59 -6.79
N GLU A 54 -9.57 -1.32 -5.70
CA GLU A 54 -10.20 -2.64 -5.69
C GLU A 54 -11.62 -2.60 -6.26
N LEU A 55 -12.38 -1.57 -5.88
CA LEU A 55 -13.73 -1.34 -6.36
C LEU A 55 -13.76 -1.05 -7.86
N SER A 56 -12.86 -0.20 -8.36
CA SER A 56 -12.74 0.13 -9.79
C SER A 56 -12.48 -1.11 -10.63
N VAL A 57 -11.50 -1.94 -10.22
CA VAL A 57 -11.17 -3.20 -10.92
C VAL A 57 -12.36 -4.16 -10.95
N THR A 58 -13.12 -4.25 -9.86
CA THR A 58 -14.27 -5.16 -9.79
C THR A 58 -15.43 -4.66 -10.65
N LEU A 59 -15.74 -3.36 -10.62
CA LEU A 59 -16.77 -2.74 -11.45
C LEU A 59 -16.44 -2.85 -12.94
N ASP A 60 -15.18 -2.65 -13.32
CA ASP A 60 -14.74 -2.78 -14.73
C ASP A 60 -14.94 -4.21 -15.26
N LYS A 61 -14.73 -5.25 -14.43
CA LYS A 61 -14.99 -6.65 -14.81
C LYS A 61 -16.46 -6.92 -15.07
N GLU A 62 -17.36 -6.28 -14.33
CA GLU A 62 -18.81 -6.40 -14.53
C GLU A 62 -19.30 -5.63 -15.76
N GLY A 63 -18.59 -4.56 -16.14
CA GLY A 63 -18.82 -3.80 -17.38
C GLY A 63 -20.08 -2.93 -17.39
N GLU A 64 -20.80 -2.79 -16.29
CA GLU A 64 -22.00 -1.96 -16.20
C GLU A 64 -21.70 -0.54 -15.73
N VAL A 65 -20.78 -0.41 -14.78
CA VAL A 65 -20.37 0.86 -14.19
C VAL A 65 -18.85 0.96 -14.19
N ARG A 66 -18.33 2.08 -14.62
CA ARG A 66 -16.91 2.39 -14.56
C ARG A 66 -16.64 3.47 -13.54
N LEU A 67 -15.74 3.19 -12.60
CA LEU A 67 -15.26 4.14 -11.60
C LEU A 67 -13.91 4.71 -12.03
N LEU A 68 -13.87 6.02 -12.28
CA LEU A 68 -12.63 6.74 -12.57
C LEU A 68 -12.14 7.43 -11.29
N SER A 69 -10.95 7.07 -10.85
CA SER A 69 -10.31 7.76 -9.73
C SER A 69 -9.48 8.92 -10.24
N ALA A 70 -9.80 10.12 -9.78
CA ALA A 70 -9.01 11.32 -9.99
C ALA A 70 -8.29 11.69 -8.70
N SER A 71 -7.05 12.18 -8.82
CA SER A 71 -6.28 12.62 -7.65
C SER A 71 -6.93 13.83 -6.99
N GLY A 72 -7.19 13.74 -5.70
CA GLY A 72 -7.69 14.84 -4.87
C GLY A 72 -6.62 15.37 -3.92
N TYR A 73 -6.92 16.46 -3.26
CA TYR A 73 -6.07 17.05 -2.21
C TYR A 73 -6.54 16.72 -0.79
N GLY A 74 -7.63 15.92 -0.68
CA GLY A 74 -8.24 15.57 0.59
C GLY A 74 -9.05 16.70 1.24
N GLY A 75 -9.71 16.38 2.33
CA GLY A 75 -10.38 17.31 3.23
C GLY A 75 -11.24 18.39 2.55
N PRO A 76 -11.09 19.67 2.96
CA PRO A 76 -11.86 20.79 2.42
C PRO A 76 -11.68 21.03 0.92
N ALA A 77 -10.51 20.69 0.37
CA ALA A 77 -10.27 20.84 -1.06
C ALA A 77 -11.15 19.88 -1.87
N ASN A 78 -11.24 18.61 -1.45
CA ASN A 78 -12.13 17.65 -2.09
C ASN A 78 -13.61 18.05 -1.96
N ALA A 79 -14.01 18.62 -0.82
CA ALA A 79 -15.37 19.14 -0.64
C ALA A 79 -15.66 20.30 -1.60
N ARG A 80 -14.72 21.25 -1.76
CA ARG A 80 -14.82 22.34 -2.72
C ARG A 80 -14.91 21.82 -4.15
N ASP A 81 -14.02 20.91 -4.51
CA ASP A 81 -13.90 20.38 -5.87
C ASP A 81 -15.13 19.53 -6.23
N LEU A 82 -15.70 18.79 -5.27
CA LEU A 82 -16.98 18.08 -5.45
C LEU A 82 -18.14 19.06 -5.72
N LEU A 83 -18.12 20.26 -5.15
CA LEU A 83 -19.15 21.28 -5.38
C LEU A 83 -18.99 22.05 -6.68
N GLN A 84 -17.74 22.28 -7.13
CA GLN A 84 -17.42 23.27 -8.16
C GLN A 84 -16.82 22.66 -9.41
N LEU A 85 -16.17 21.49 -9.33
CA LEU A 85 -15.49 20.89 -10.47
C LEU A 85 -16.48 20.08 -11.30
N ARG A 86 -16.63 20.45 -12.57
CA ARG A 86 -17.44 19.67 -13.51
C ARG A 86 -16.85 18.29 -13.72
N GLY A 87 -17.67 17.25 -13.55
CA GLY A 87 -17.27 15.87 -13.71
C GLY A 87 -16.78 15.18 -12.44
N ALA A 88 -16.70 15.87 -11.30
CA ALA A 88 -16.56 15.25 -9.99
C ALA A 88 -17.93 14.82 -9.47
N ASP A 89 -18.14 13.54 -9.26
CA ASP A 89 -19.42 12.97 -8.81
C ASP A 89 -19.38 12.56 -7.35
N LEU A 90 -18.23 12.05 -6.96
CA LEU A 90 -17.92 11.50 -5.64
C LEU A 90 -16.59 12.08 -5.14
N ALA A 91 -16.41 12.06 -3.83
CA ALA A 91 -15.13 12.39 -3.21
C ALA A 91 -14.91 11.59 -1.93
N ILE A 92 -13.64 11.30 -1.64
CA ILE A 92 -13.22 10.82 -0.31
C ILE A 92 -12.96 12.04 0.55
N ILE A 93 -13.67 12.14 1.67
CA ILE A 93 -13.52 13.21 2.67
C ILE A 93 -13.77 12.65 4.06
N ASN A 94 -13.18 13.29 5.08
CA ASN A 94 -13.46 12.91 6.46
C ASN A 94 -14.77 13.54 6.98
N ASN A 95 -15.40 12.87 7.95
CA ASN A 95 -16.66 13.30 8.53
C ASN A 95 -16.59 14.70 9.20
N ASP A 96 -15.43 15.12 9.66
CA ASP A 96 -15.21 16.41 10.32
C ASP A 96 -15.07 17.60 9.37
N VAL A 97 -14.95 17.34 8.05
CA VAL A 97 -14.77 18.40 7.05
C VAL A 97 -15.93 19.40 7.05
N LEU A 98 -17.18 18.96 7.20
CA LEU A 98 -18.32 19.88 7.26
C LEU A 98 -18.26 20.77 8.49
N ALA A 99 -17.89 20.22 9.65
CA ALA A 99 -17.72 21.01 10.87
C ALA A 99 -16.55 22.01 10.76
N HIS A 100 -15.46 21.59 10.10
CA HIS A 100 -14.32 22.45 9.81
C HIS A 100 -14.73 23.64 8.94
N LEU A 101 -15.48 23.39 7.87
CA LEU A 101 -15.97 24.42 6.96
C LEU A 101 -16.91 25.42 7.66
N ASP A 102 -17.76 24.91 8.56
CA ASP A 102 -18.64 25.78 9.37
C ASP A 102 -17.82 26.67 10.32
N LEU A 103 -16.84 26.12 11.02
CA LEU A 103 -15.95 26.87 11.91
C LEU A 103 -15.16 27.95 11.16
N ALA A 104 -14.76 27.65 9.92
CA ALA A 104 -14.06 28.58 9.04
C ALA A 104 -14.97 29.54 8.30
N ASN A 105 -16.29 29.42 8.45
CA ASN A 105 -17.31 30.13 7.67
C ASN A 105 -17.06 30.03 6.14
N ALA A 106 -16.66 28.83 5.68
CA ALA A 106 -16.30 28.53 4.30
C ALA A 106 -17.31 27.57 3.67
N LEU A 107 -17.54 27.68 2.37
CA LEU A 107 -18.44 26.82 1.57
C LEU A 107 -19.80 26.58 2.24
N PRO A 108 -20.62 27.59 2.43
CA PRO A 108 -21.87 27.50 3.20
C PRO A 108 -22.92 26.53 2.59
N GLU A 109 -22.78 26.20 1.32
CA GLU A 109 -23.61 25.19 0.65
C GLU A 109 -23.17 23.73 0.89
N ALA A 110 -21.98 23.49 1.47
CA ALA A 110 -21.43 22.14 1.62
C ALA A 110 -22.40 21.20 2.37
N ARG A 111 -22.92 21.61 3.53
CA ARG A 111 -23.89 20.81 4.29
C ARG A 111 -25.18 20.53 3.54
N ARG A 112 -25.56 21.40 2.61
CA ARG A 112 -26.79 21.25 1.82
C ARG A 112 -26.59 20.40 0.60
N LYS A 113 -25.38 20.38 0.01
CA LYS A 113 -25.11 19.76 -1.28
C LYS A 113 -24.15 18.57 -1.26
N ILE A 114 -23.49 18.30 -0.16
CA ILE A 114 -22.66 17.08 -0.02
C ILE A 114 -23.42 16.06 0.84
N ARG A 115 -23.45 14.83 0.37
CA ARG A 115 -24.20 13.72 0.97
C ARG A 115 -23.31 12.53 1.21
N LEU A 116 -23.56 11.81 2.30
CA LEU A 116 -22.91 10.55 2.63
C LEU A 116 -23.40 9.43 1.71
N VAL A 117 -22.51 8.75 1.01
CA VAL A 117 -22.81 7.48 0.34
C VAL A 117 -22.54 6.32 1.32
N ALA A 118 -21.33 6.22 1.82
CA ALA A 118 -20.96 5.19 2.80
C ALA A 118 -19.75 5.63 3.65
N PRO A 119 -19.67 5.25 4.92
CA PRO A 119 -18.41 5.27 5.66
C PRO A 119 -17.48 4.20 5.10
N LEU A 120 -16.20 4.53 4.93
CA LEU A 120 -15.19 3.62 4.38
C LEU A 120 -14.23 3.12 5.44
N LEU A 121 -13.80 3.99 6.36
CA LEU A 121 -12.75 3.70 7.31
C LEU A 121 -12.92 4.53 8.57
N GLN A 122 -12.70 3.93 9.74
CA GLN A 122 -12.62 4.62 11.02
C GLN A 122 -11.19 4.62 11.52
N GLN A 123 -10.73 5.76 12.03
CA GLN A 123 -9.37 5.94 12.54
C GLN A 123 -9.42 6.66 13.89
N SER A 124 -8.70 6.14 14.88
CA SER A 124 -8.55 6.81 16.16
C SER A 124 -7.66 8.04 16.02
N VAL A 125 -8.09 9.16 16.59
CA VAL A 125 -7.30 10.40 16.66
C VAL A 125 -6.48 10.37 17.94
N LEU A 126 -5.19 10.61 17.84
CA LEU A 126 -4.26 10.57 18.97
C LEU A 126 -3.62 11.95 19.14
N LEU A 127 -3.65 12.45 20.37
CA LEU A 127 -3.03 13.71 20.76
C LEU A 127 -1.82 13.42 21.67
N PHE A 128 -0.63 13.55 21.12
CA PHE A 128 0.61 13.47 21.88
C PHE A 128 1.01 14.86 22.36
N ALA A 129 1.32 15.02 23.63
CA ALA A 129 1.79 16.27 24.19
C ALA A 129 3.00 16.04 25.10
N LYS A 130 3.82 17.08 25.32
CA LYS A 130 4.88 17.05 26.35
C LYS A 130 4.30 16.68 27.71
N LYS A 131 5.08 16.00 28.53
CA LYS A 131 4.64 15.47 29.84
C LYS A 131 4.15 16.53 30.83
N ASP A 132 4.49 17.78 30.60
CA ASP A 132 4.07 18.91 31.43
C ASP A 132 2.55 19.18 31.33
N PHE A 133 1.93 18.82 30.21
CA PHE A 133 0.49 19.04 29.98
C PHE A 133 -0.31 17.83 30.44
N LYS A 134 -1.39 18.05 31.20
CA LYS A 134 -2.27 16.99 31.73
C LYS A 134 -3.61 16.91 31.03
N SER A 135 -3.98 17.94 30.29
CA SER A 135 -5.25 18.00 29.56
C SER A 135 -5.12 18.78 28.25
N ILE A 136 -6.03 18.53 27.31
CA ILE A 136 -6.10 19.28 26.06
C ILE A 136 -6.36 20.79 26.31
N ALA A 137 -7.04 21.15 27.40
CA ALA A 137 -7.33 22.54 27.74
C ALA A 137 -6.05 23.37 28.06
N GLU A 138 -5.01 22.72 28.59
CA GLU A 138 -3.72 23.36 28.89
C GLU A 138 -2.90 23.70 27.64
N LEU A 139 -3.34 23.18 26.48
CA LEU A 139 -2.72 23.48 25.18
C LEU A 139 -3.17 24.82 24.59
N ARG A 140 -3.96 25.63 25.33
CA ARG A 140 -4.34 26.99 24.91
C ARG A 140 -3.08 27.85 24.69
N GLY A 141 -3.00 28.48 23.51
CA GLY A 141 -1.86 29.31 23.10
C GLY A 141 -0.58 28.54 22.75
N ARG A 142 -0.59 27.20 22.85
CA ARG A 142 0.56 26.33 22.62
C ARG A 142 0.73 25.99 21.16
N LYS A 143 1.94 25.53 20.80
CA LYS A 143 2.31 25.13 19.44
C LYS A 143 1.93 23.67 19.18
N ILE A 144 0.93 23.47 18.34
CA ILE A 144 0.44 22.13 17.95
C ILE A 144 0.96 21.82 16.56
N ALA A 145 1.75 20.78 16.43
CA ALA A 145 2.20 20.29 15.13
C ALA A 145 1.06 19.63 14.37
N VAL A 146 0.98 19.92 13.08
CA VAL A 146 0.11 19.25 12.12
C VAL A 146 0.93 18.91 10.89
N PRO A 147 0.88 17.64 10.41
CA PRO A 147 1.64 17.24 9.23
C PRO A 147 1.14 17.98 7.98
N ALA A 148 2.02 18.77 7.34
CA ALA A 148 1.70 19.54 6.14
C ALA A 148 1.46 18.65 4.91
N ASP A 149 2.13 17.52 4.86
CA ASP A 149 2.00 16.49 3.83
C ASP A 149 0.80 15.55 4.07
N ARG A 150 0.04 15.79 5.15
CA ARG A 150 -1.16 15.03 5.54
C ARG A 150 -2.26 15.99 6.00
N PRO A 151 -2.84 16.77 5.08
CA PRO A 151 -3.74 17.89 5.41
C PRO A 151 -4.97 17.47 6.23
N SER A 152 -5.48 16.25 6.09
CA SER A 152 -6.62 15.77 6.90
C SER A 152 -6.32 15.77 8.39
N ARG A 153 -5.07 15.50 8.83
CA ARG A 153 -4.69 15.58 10.26
C ARG A 153 -4.78 17.01 10.77
N GLY A 154 -4.36 17.96 9.92
CA GLY A 154 -4.47 19.39 10.22
C GLY A 154 -5.93 19.86 10.34
N VAL A 155 -6.81 19.38 9.45
CA VAL A 155 -8.25 19.65 9.50
C VAL A 155 -8.83 19.13 10.81
N THR A 156 -8.57 17.86 11.14
CA THR A 156 -9.06 17.24 12.38
C THR A 156 -8.55 17.95 13.62
N ALA A 157 -7.26 18.29 13.68
CA ALA A 157 -6.70 19.05 14.80
C ALA A 157 -7.40 20.40 14.97
N LYS A 158 -7.47 21.20 13.91
CA LYS A 158 -8.11 22.52 13.92
C LYS A 158 -9.60 22.43 14.29
N THR A 159 -10.28 21.37 13.84
CA THR A 159 -11.71 21.14 14.15
C THR A 159 -11.92 20.77 15.61
N ILE A 160 -11.13 19.85 16.18
CA ILE A 160 -11.22 19.46 17.59
C ILE A 160 -11.00 20.68 18.49
N PHE A 161 -9.91 21.40 18.28
CA PHE A 161 -9.58 22.59 19.09
C PHE A 161 -10.61 23.69 18.91
N GLY A 162 -11.11 23.92 17.69
CA GLY A 162 -12.15 24.90 17.40
C GLY A 162 -13.48 24.57 18.10
N LEU A 163 -13.96 23.33 18.02
CA LEU A 163 -15.18 22.88 18.69
C LEU A 163 -15.07 22.98 20.23
N MET A 164 -13.88 22.74 20.78
CA MET A 164 -13.60 22.90 22.20
C MET A 164 -13.32 24.35 22.61
N LYS A 165 -13.32 25.30 21.68
CA LYS A 165 -12.99 26.72 21.90
C LYS A 165 -11.62 26.90 22.56
N ILE A 166 -10.63 26.09 22.16
CA ILE A 166 -9.25 26.16 22.59
C ILE A 166 -8.44 26.81 21.47
N GLU A 167 -8.01 28.05 21.67
CA GLU A 167 -7.12 28.72 20.74
C GLU A 167 -5.71 28.12 20.85
N ALA A 168 -5.20 27.57 19.76
CA ALA A 168 -3.86 27.01 19.67
C ALA A 168 -3.10 27.57 18.45
N LYS A 169 -1.77 27.50 18.49
CA LYS A 169 -0.91 27.90 17.37
C LYS A 169 -0.57 26.65 16.56
N PHE A 170 -1.24 26.45 15.43
CA PHE A 170 -0.95 25.32 14.55
C PHE A 170 0.31 25.59 13.74
N VAL A 171 1.25 24.65 13.75
CA VAL A 171 2.51 24.71 13.03
C VAL A 171 2.48 23.58 12.01
N GLU A 172 2.37 23.94 10.74
CA GLU A 172 2.38 22.99 9.63
C GLU A 172 3.84 22.60 9.30
N LEU A 173 4.16 21.32 9.43
CA LEU A 173 5.49 20.78 9.20
C LEU A 173 5.39 19.50 8.39
N THR A 174 6.33 19.31 7.45
CA THR A 174 6.46 18.01 6.82
C THR A 174 6.91 16.96 7.85
N VAL A 175 6.67 15.67 7.58
CA VAL A 175 7.15 14.58 8.44
C VAL A 175 8.66 14.66 8.67
N LYS A 176 9.43 15.08 7.66
CA LYS A 176 10.90 15.29 7.78
C LYS A 176 11.26 16.42 8.75
N ASP A 177 10.48 17.50 8.74
CA ASP A 177 10.72 18.65 9.61
C ASP A 177 10.24 18.41 11.03
N LEU A 178 9.23 17.56 11.22
CA LEU A 178 8.79 17.12 12.56
C LEU A 178 9.95 16.52 13.34
N ALA A 179 10.73 15.62 12.74
CA ALA A 179 11.89 15.00 13.39
C ALA A 179 12.94 16.02 13.87
N ARG A 180 13.13 17.09 13.12
CA ARG A 180 14.14 18.12 13.43
C ARG A 180 13.65 19.13 14.46
N ARG A 181 12.35 19.40 14.51
CA ARG A 181 11.73 20.50 15.25
C ARG A 181 10.79 20.05 16.35
N SER A 182 10.73 18.74 16.66
CA SER A 182 9.86 18.20 17.70
C SER A 182 10.01 18.90 19.06
N ASN A 183 11.22 19.32 19.42
CA ASN A 183 11.50 20.04 20.67
C ASN A 183 10.85 21.43 20.76
N GLU A 184 10.55 22.07 19.61
CA GLU A 184 9.90 23.38 19.53
C GLU A 184 8.38 23.32 19.71
N LEU A 185 7.82 22.13 19.65
CA LEU A 185 6.39 21.86 19.65
C LEU A 185 5.93 21.41 21.01
N ASP A 186 4.69 21.72 21.37
CA ASP A 186 4.10 21.35 22.64
C ASP A 186 3.23 20.09 22.50
N ALA A 187 2.62 19.87 21.33
CA ALA A 187 1.81 18.69 21.03
C ALA A 187 1.76 18.38 19.53
N LEU A 188 1.27 17.18 19.20
CA LEU A 188 1.09 16.65 17.85
C LEU A 188 -0.22 15.89 17.76
N VAL A 189 -1.04 16.16 16.74
CA VAL A 189 -2.24 15.39 16.43
C VAL A 189 -1.97 14.49 15.22
N ILE A 190 -2.24 13.20 15.38
CA ILE A 190 -2.06 12.17 14.34
C ILE A 190 -3.24 11.18 14.34
N TYR A 191 -3.26 10.31 13.36
CA TYR A 191 -4.14 9.15 13.35
C TYR A 191 -3.38 7.89 13.81
N GLU A 192 -4.13 6.87 14.23
CA GLU A 192 -3.58 5.61 14.70
C GLU A 192 -2.61 4.97 13.69
N GLN A 193 -2.89 5.07 12.40
CA GLN A 193 -2.02 4.56 11.33
C GLN A 193 -0.64 5.24 11.25
N ASP A 194 -0.48 6.39 11.89
CA ASP A 194 0.77 7.16 11.88
C ASP A 194 1.73 6.74 13.02
N LEU A 195 1.28 5.87 13.93
CA LEU A 195 2.04 5.41 15.10
C LEU A 195 3.44 4.87 14.80
N PRO A 196 3.65 4.11 13.71
CA PRO A 196 5.00 3.62 13.37
C PRO A 196 6.04 4.72 13.15
N GLY A 197 5.60 5.94 12.84
CA GLY A 197 6.49 7.08 12.62
C GLY A 197 6.94 7.82 13.88
N LEU A 198 6.31 7.63 15.02
CA LEU A 198 6.50 8.47 16.22
C LEU A 198 7.96 8.61 16.65
N GLN A 199 8.66 7.49 16.75
CA GLN A 199 10.05 7.48 17.22
C GLN A 199 10.96 8.27 16.26
N SER A 200 10.76 8.09 14.95
CA SER A 200 11.51 8.82 13.93
C SER A 200 11.21 10.33 13.93
N TRP A 201 10.08 10.72 14.49
CA TRP A 201 9.67 12.13 14.66
C TRP A 201 10.14 12.74 15.99
N GLY A 202 10.91 11.98 16.80
CA GLY A 202 11.37 12.45 18.11
C GLY A 202 10.30 12.43 19.19
N ILE A 203 9.18 11.77 18.97
CA ILE A 203 8.10 11.59 19.94
C ILE A 203 8.34 10.28 20.68
N THR A 204 8.76 10.37 21.93
CA THR A 204 9.13 9.21 22.75
C THR A 204 8.37 9.18 24.08
N PRO A 205 8.21 8.00 24.71
CA PRO A 205 7.60 7.91 26.03
C PRO A 205 8.35 8.67 27.13
N ALA A 206 9.64 8.98 26.92
CA ALA A 206 10.42 9.77 27.87
C ALA A 206 9.97 11.23 27.91
N THR A 207 9.59 11.80 26.77
CA THR A 207 9.32 13.23 26.59
C THR A 207 7.84 13.56 26.43
N HIS A 208 7.04 12.64 25.91
CA HIS A 208 5.64 12.85 25.56
C HIS A 208 4.69 11.86 26.25
N GLN A 209 3.43 12.23 26.27
CA GLN A 209 2.32 11.38 26.72
C GLN A 209 1.12 11.59 25.82
N ILE A 210 0.17 10.63 25.85
CA ILE A 210 -1.13 10.78 25.18
C ILE A 210 -2.07 11.55 26.10
N LEU A 211 -2.71 12.58 25.55
CA LEU A 211 -3.79 13.27 26.23
C LEU A 211 -5.16 12.74 25.74
N PRO A 212 -6.12 12.49 26.65
CA PRO A 212 -7.47 12.10 26.28
C PRO A 212 -8.18 13.18 25.46
N ILE A 213 -9.02 12.73 24.53
CA ILE A 213 -9.95 13.56 23.76
C ILE A 213 -11.36 13.01 23.98
N PRO A 214 -12.05 13.38 25.08
CA PRO A 214 -13.38 12.85 25.35
C PRO A 214 -14.39 13.39 24.35
N ALA A 215 -15.21 12.52 23.75
CA ALA A 215 -16.27 12.88 22.82
C ALA A 215 -17.49 13.44 23.56
N VAL A 216 -17.37 14.63 24.13
CA VAL A 216 -18.42 15.32 24.88
C VAL A 216 -18.79 16.63 24.20
N GLY A 217 -20.02 17.10 24.47
CA GLY A 217 -20.53 18.37 23.93
C GLY A 217 -20.44 18.44 22.39
N PRO A 218 -19.88 19.53 21.83
CA PRO A 218 -19.78 19.69 20.37
C PRO A 218 -18.99 18.61 19.66
N LEU A 219 -18.01 17.96 20.32
CA LEU A 219 -17.25 16.86 19.72
C LEU A 219 -18.12 15.64 19.44
N ALA A 220 -19.07 15.30 20.32
CA ALA A 220 -19.98 14.17 20.13
C ALA A 220 -20.93 14.34 18.92
N ALA A 221 -21.14 15.57 18.45
CA ALA A 221 -21.93 15.84 17.25
C ALA A 221 -21.16 15.62 15.94
N VAL A 222 -19.83 15.41 16.01
CA VAL A 222 -18.95 15.29 14.84
C VAL A 222 -18.20 13.97 14.85
N TYR A 223 -17.73 13.53 16.00
CA TYR A 223 -16.84 12.38 16.14
C TYR A 223 -17.51 11.23 16.89
N ILE A 224 -17.03 10.02 16.62
CA ILE A 224 -17.44 8.81 17.33
C ILE A 224 -16.57 8.65 18.58
N PRO A 225 -17.15 8.43 19.78
CA PRO A 225 -16.38 8.16 20.98
C PRO A 225 -15.64 6.82 20.86
N LYS A 226 -14.40 6.81 21.30
CA LYS A 226 -13.57 5.61 21.34
C LYS A 226 -12.88 5.48 22.69
N LYS A 227 -12.98 4.31 23.28
CA LYS A 227 -12.15 3.90 24.39
C LYS A 227 -11.01 3.05 23.84
N SER A 228 -9.81 3.55 23.93
CA SER A 228 -8.62 2.91 23.36
C SER A 228 -7.82 2.23 24.45
N THR A 229 -7.39 1.00 24.23
CA THR A 229 -6.58 0.22 25.15
C THR A 229 -5.24 -0.12 24.50
N ASN A 230 -4.13 0.11 25.22
CA ASN A 230 -2.78 -0.38 24.88
C ASN A 230 -2.24 -0.06 23.47
N LEU A 231 -2.76 0.96 22.77
CA LEU A 231 -2.32 1.28 21.40
C LEU A 231 -0.84 1.68 21.34
N VAL A 232 -0.29 2.24 22.41
CA VAL A 232 1.10 2.73 22.42
C VAL A 232 1.70 2.51 23.81
N SER A 233 2.52 1.49 23.92
CA SER A 233 3.24 1.17 25.17
C SER A 233 4.08 2.37 25.64
N GLY A 234 3.94 2.73 26.91
CA GLY A 234 4.77 3.74 27.59
C GLY A 234 4.30 5.19 27.47
N PHE A 235 3.34 5.54 26.59
CA PHE A 235 2.88 6.93 26.42
C PHE A 235 1.72 7.36 27.32
N GLY A 236 1.10 6.45 28.04
CA GLY A 236 -0.01 6.75 28.92
C GLY A 236 0.00 5.89 30.17
N PRO A 237 -0.91 6.15 31.13
CA PRO A 237 -1.11 5.27 32.26
C PRO A 237 -1.51 3.87 31.78
N PRO A 238 -1.16 2.80 32.51
CA PRO A 238 -1.65 1.47 32.17
C PRO A 238 -3.18 1.45 32.24
N GLY A 239 -3.80 1.04 31.13
CA GLY A 239 -5.24 0.98 31.01
C GLY A 239 -5.76 1.62 29.74
N SER A 240 -7.03 2.01 29.76
CA SER A 240 -7.70 2.64 28.63
C SER A 240 -7.74 4.16 28.77
N PHE A 241 -7.66 4.86 27.64
CA PHE A 241 -7.91 6.31 27.58
C PHE A 241 -9.04 6.60 26.59
N GLU A 242 -9.70 7.72 26.78
CA GLU A 242 -10.78 8.17 25.89
C GLU A 242 -10.20 8.99 24.74
N THR A 243 -10.67 8.70 23.55
CA THR A 243 -10.36 9.48 22.35
C THR A 243 -11.56 9.52 21.41
N VAL A 244 -11.39 10.12 20.26
CA VAL A 244 -12.40 10.20 19.20
C VAL A 244 -11.93 9.45 17.96
N GLN A 245 -12.90 8.95 17.18
CA GLN A 245 -12.63 8.44 15.85
C GLN A 245 -13.10 9.42 14.80
N VAL A 246 -12.27 9.63 13.80
CA VAL A 246 -12.63 10.24 12.53
C VAL A 246 -13.02 9.16 11.54
N GLU A 247 -14.02 9.42 10.73
CA GLU A 247 -14.45 8.52 9.65
C GLU A 247 -14.07 9.09 8.31
N THR A 248 -13.41 8.28 7.49
CA THR A 248 -13.24 8.57 6.06
C THR A 248 -14.48 8.10 5.32
N LEU A 249 -15.09 8.99 4.57
CA LEU A 249 -16.37 8.83 3.93
C LEU A 249 -16.24 8.84 2.41
N LEU A 250 -17.04 8.03 1.73
CA LEU A 250 -17.40 8.23 0.34
C LEU A 250 -18.61 9.19 0.32
N ALA A 251 -18.42 10.36 -0.23
CA ALA A 251 -19.43 11.40 -0.33
C ALA A 251 -19.78 11.68 -1.79
N ALA A 252 -21.02 12.09 -2.06
CA ALA A 252 -21.52 12.46 -3.36
C ALA A 252 -22.03 13.91 -3.35
N PHE A 253 -22.02 14.56 -4.52
CA PHE A 253 -22.86 15.71 -4.75
C PHE A 253 -24.33 15.30 -4.67
N ASP A 254 -25.18 16.16 -4.13
CA ASP A 254 -26.64 15.91 -3.99
C ASP A 254 -27.36 16.06 -5.33
N TRP A 255 -27.11 15.13 -6.25
CA TRP A 255 -27.75 15.09 -7.54
C TRP A 255 -29.27 14.93 -7.41
N SER A 256 -30.03 15.80 -8.06
CA SER A 256 -31.49 15.68 -8.12
C SER A 256 -31.89 14.59 -9.15
N PRO A 257 -32.99 13.84 -8.91
CA PRO A 257 -33.49 12.86 -9.89
C PRO A 257 -33.75 13.42 -11.29
N LYS A 258 -33.90 14.73 -11.41
CA LYS A 258 -34.08 15.43 -12.72
C LYS A 258 -32.77 15.70 -13.45
N GLN A 259 -31.63 15.48 -12.83
CA GLN A 259 -30.30 15.70 -13.43
C GLN A 259 -29.74 14.39 -13.98
N GLY A 260 -29.18 14.42 -15.20
CA GLY A 260 -28.66 13.20 -15.85
C GLY A 260 -27.65 12.42 -15.03
N ARG A 261 -26.77 13.11 -14.29
CA ARG A 261 -25.77 12.45 -13.42
C ARG A 261 -26.36 11.66 -12.26
N TYR A 262 -27.61 11.94 -11.85
CA TYR A 262 -28.26 11.18 -10.79
C TYR A 262 -28.34 9.68 -11.10
N ALA A 263 -28.72 9.32 -12.34
CA ALA A 263 -28.84 7.93 -12.74
C ALA A 263 -27.50 7.19 -12.69
N ASP A 264 -26.42 7.84 -13.14
CA ASP A 264 -25.07 7.28 -13.13
C ASP A 264 -24.59 7.01 -11.70
N VAL A 265 -24.72 8.02 -10.83
CA VAL A 265 -24.29 7.90 -9.42
C VAL A 265 -25.17 6.91 -8.66
N ALA A 266 -26.48 6.88 -8.92
CA ALA A 266 -27.40 5.90 -8.32
C ALA A 266 -27.06 4.47 -8.75
N SER A 267 -26.72 4.25 -10.03
CA SER A 267 -26.27 2.95 -10.54
C SER A 267 -24.98 2.51 -9.86
N PHE A 268 -24.00 3.42 -9.73
CA PHE A 268 -22.78 3.16 -8.99
C PHE A 268 -23.08 2.75 -7.54
N VAL A 269 -23.91 3.53 -6.82
CA VAL A 269 -24.25 3.25 -5.40
C VAL A 269 -24.91 1.89 -5.26
N SER A 270 -25.84 1.56 -6.19
CA SER A 270 -26.50 0.25 -6.19
C SER A 270 -25.49 -0.90 -6.36
N LYS A 271 -24.59 -0.78 -7.33
CA LYS A 271 -23.54 -1.79 -7.57
C LYS A 271 -22.55 -1.88 -6.41
N PHE A 272 -22.13 -0.76 -5.86
CA PHE A 272 -21.23 -0.73 -4.72
C PHE A 272 -21.83 -1.49 -3.52
N PHE A 273 -23.10 -1.24 -3.19
CA PHE A 273 -23.76 -1.93 -2.08
C PHE A 273 -23.97 -3.43 -2.35
N ALA A 274 -24.32 -3.78 -3.60
CA ALA A 274 -24.49 -5.18 -4.01
C ALA A 274 -23.19 -5.98 -3.96
N LEU A 275 -22.05 -5.34 -4.24
CA LEU A 275 -20.73 -5.99 -4.22
C LEU A 275 -20.13 -6.14 -2.82
N LEU A 276 -20.60 -5.39 -1.82
CA LEU A 276 -20.01 -5.44 -0.46
C LEU A 276 -19.94 -6.83 0.16
N PRO A 277 -20.95 -7.71 0.07
CA PRO A 277 -20.85 -9.07 0.58
C PRO A 277 -19.73 -9.87 -0.09
N GLN A 278 -19.58 -9.73 -1.41
CA GLN A 278 -18.53 -10.38 -2.19
C GLN A 278 -17.14 -9.83 -1.81
N PHE A 279 -17.01 -8.52 -1.62
CA PHE A 279 -15.76 -7.93 -1.16
C PHE A 279 -15.37 -8.41 0.22
N ARG A 280 -16.32 -8.51 1.14
CA ARG A 280 -16.08 -9.07 2.48
C ARG A 280 -15.59 -10.51 2.42
N ALA A 281 -16.20 -11.33 1.56
CA ALA A 281 -15.82 -12.74 1.38
C ALA A 281 -14.44 -12.87 0.69
N ASN A 282 -14.20 -12.10 -0.36
CA ASN A 282 -12.96 -12.19 -1.15
C ASN A 282 -11.78 -11.49 -0.49
N PHE A 283 -12.04 -10.44 0.29
CA PHE A 283 -11.03 -9.60 0.94
C PHE A 283 -11.30 -9.43 2.43
N PRO A 284 -11.33 -10.50 3.24
CA PRO A 284 -11.73 -10.43 4.65
C PRO A 284 -10.80 -9.55 5.50
N ARG A 285 -9.58 -9.31 5.02
CA ARG A 285 -8.58 -8.43 5.67
C ARG A 285 -8.52 -7.02 5.08
N SER A 286 -9.21 -6.78 3.97
CA SER A 286 -9.31 -5.44 3.39
C SER A 286 -10.14 -4.52 4.30
N PRO A 287 -9.87 -3.21 4.30
CA PRO A 287 -10.78 -2.24 4.90
C PRO A 287 -12.23 -2.38 4.43
N PHE A 288 -12.50 -2.94 3.25
CA PHE A 288 -13.84 -3.27 2.77
C PHE A 288 -14.62 -4.20 3.69
N SER A 289 -13.96 -5.15 4.34
CA SER A 289 -14.64 -6.08 5.25
C SER A 289 -15.29 -5.37 6.43
N LYS A 290 -14.78 -4.19 6.78
CA LYS A 290 -15.22 -3.38 7.93
C LYS A 290 -16.23 -2.28 7.54
N ILE A 291 -16.53 -2.10 6.25
CA ILE A 291 -17.52 -1.11 5.81
C ILE A 291 -18.91 -1.53 6.29
N ASP A 292 -19.52 -0.70 7.13
CA ASP A 292 -20.92 -0.85 7.50
C ASP A 292 -21.74 0.29 6.90
N VAL A 293 -22.43 -0.01 5.82
CA VAL A 293 -23.27 0.96 5.09
C VAL A 293 -24.46 1.46 5.88
N LYS A 294 -24.81 0.82 7.00
CA LYS A 294 -25.89 1.27 7.89
C LYS A 294 -25.44 2.35 8.85
N LEU A 295 -24.14 2.46 9.12
CA LEU A 295 -23.62 3.50 9.98
C LEU A 295 -23.82 4.88 9.35
N ASN A 296 -24.32 5.81 10.14
CA ASN A 296 -24.39 7.23 9.79
C ASN A 296 -23.24 7.97 10.45
N ALA A 297 -22.54 8.79 9.67
CA ALA A 297 -21.58 9.72 10.22
C ALA A 297 -22.33 10.85 10.95
N PRO A 298 -21.94 11.21 12.19
CA PRO A 298 -22.56 12.28 12.94
C PRO A 298 -22.60 13.59 12.15
N GLY A 299 -23.77 14.23 12.08
CA GLY A 299 -23.98 15.50 11.38
C GLY A 299 -24.10 15.42 9.86
N TRP A 300 -24.07 14.22 9.26
CA TRP A 300 -24.20 14.02 7.82
C TRP A 300 -25.60 13.59 7.42
N LYS A 301 -26.03 14.04 6.23
CA LYS A 301 -27.23 13.52 5.56
C LYS A 301 -26.80 12.53 4.49
N ARG A 302 -27.51 11.43 4.41
CA ARG A 302 -27.20 10.39 3.42
C ARG A 302 -27.72 10.78 2.03
N TYR A 303 -27.04 10.30 0.99
CA TYR A 303 -27.49 10.40 -0.38
C TYR A 303 -28.74 9.53 -0.61
N GLY A 304 -29.78 10.04 -1.28
CA GLY A 304 -31.07 9.37 -1.37
C GLY A 304 -30.99 7.90 -1.82
N PRO A 305 -30.33 7.56 -2.94
CA PRO A 305 -30.11 6.16 -3.35
C PRO A 305 -29.38 5.31 -2.29
N ALA A 306 -28.40 5.87 -1.59
CA ALA A 306 -27.68 5.16 -0.53
C ALA A 306 -28.53 4.95 0.72
N GLU A 307 -29.41 5.88 1.07
CA GLU A 307 -30.37 5.75 2.19
C GLU A 307 -31.32 4.57 1.95
N ALA A 308 -31.93 4.51 0.78
CA ALA A 308 -32.86 3.44 0.42
C ALA A 308 -32.22 2.04 0.52
N LEU A 309 -30.98 1.91 0.04
CA LEU A 309 -30.24 0.65 0.07
C LEU A 309 -29.70 0.29 1.46
N ALA A 310 -29.29 1.29 2.27
CA ALA A 310 -28.81 1.05 3.63
C ALA A 310 -29.92 0.51 4.54
N VAL A 311 -31.17 0.97 4.34
CA VAL A 311 -32.34 0.45 5.05
C VAL A 311 -32.66 -0.98 4.63
N ALA A 312 -32.54 -1.28 3.32
CA ALA A 312 -32.85 -2.59 2.76
C ALA A 312 -31.75 -3.65 3.01
N ALA A 313 -30.51 -3.23 3.33
CA ALA A 313 -29.42 -4.15 3.58
C ALA A 313 -29.71 -5.01 4.83
N PRO A 314 -29.54 -6.36 4.78
CA PRO A 314 -29.68 -7.18 5.97
C PRO A 314 -28.72 -6.68 7.06
N ALA A 315 -29.18 -6.71 8.32
CA ALA A 315 -28.29 -6.40 9.43
C ALA A 315 -27.10 -7.37 9.37
N PRO A 316 -25.85 -6.91 9.52
CA PRO A 316 -24.75 -7.83 9.71
C PRO A 316 -25.13 -8.71 10.89
N THR A 317 -25.19 -10.03 10.65
CA THR A 317 -25.41 -10.95 11.77
C THR A 317 -24.22 -10.85 12.69
N VAL A 318 -24.42 -11.02 14.00
CA VAL A 318 -23.34 -10.96 15.01
C VAL A 318 -22.17 -11.89 14.66
N LYS A 319 -22.38 -12.92 13.82
CA LYS A 319 -21.34 -13.76 13.24
C LYS A 319 -20.47 -13.05 12.19
N ASP A 320 -20.98 -12.00 11.52
CA ASP A 320 -20.22 -11.25 10.51
C ASP A 320 -19.39 -10.10 11.13
N VAL A 321 -19.70 -9.73 12.39
CA VAL A 321 -19.03 -8.63 13.12
C VAL A 321 -17.99 -9.16 14.12
N ILE A 322 -18.03 -10.43 14.46
CA ILE A 322 -17.05 -11.09 15.32
C ILE A 322 -15.98 -11.77 14.46
N ASN A 323 -15.11 -10.97 13.85
CA ASN A 323 -13.70 -11.23 13.89
C ASN A 323 -13.06 -10.10 14.73
N ILE A 324 -13.42 -10.08 16.02
CA ILE A 324 -12.38 -9.86 17.02
C ILE A 324 -11.27 -10.81 16.57
N GLU A 325 -10.06 -10.30 16.31
CA GLU A 325 -8.87 -11.11 16.41
C GLU A 325 -9.04 -11.96 17.69
N GLU A 326 -9.58 -13.15 17.54
CA GLU A 326 -9.23 -14.21 18.47
C GLU A 326 -7.71 -14.23 18.42
N ALA A 327 -7.09 -13.93 19.54
CA ALA A 327 -5.66 -14.13 19.70
C ALA A 327 -5.39 -15.50 19.07
N PRO A 328 -4.54 -15.57 18.02
CA PRO A 328 -4.36 -16.78 17.25
C PRO A 328 -4.15 -17.91 18.24
N ALA A 329 -4.85 -19.02 18.08
CA ALA A 329 -4.69 -20.19 18.95
C ALA A 329 -3.19 -20.39 19.16
N ALA A 330 -2.75 -20.76 20.34
CA ALA A 330 -1.33 -20.79 20.75
C ALA A 330 -0.39 -21.46 19.73
N ASP A 331 -0.94 -22.25 18.80
CA ASP A 331 -0.24 -22.97 17.74
C ASP A 331 -0.32 -22.32 16.34
N THR A 332 -0.99 -21.16 16.17
CA THR A 332 -1.09 -20.48 14.87
C THR A 332 0.21 -19.75 14.54
N LEU A 333 0.83 -20.08 13.40
CA LEU A 333 2.03 -19.41 12.89
C LEU A 333 1.68 -17.99 12.41
N ARG A 334 2.20 -16.97 13.06
CA ARG A 334 2.00 -15.58 12.68
C ARG A 334 3.09 -15.17 11.68
N ILE A 335 2.68 -14.96 10.42
CA ILE A 335 3.59 -14.57 9.33
C ILE A 335 3.44 -13.08 9.09
N VAL A 336 4.54 -12.35 9.06
CA VAL A 336 4.57 -10.96 8.61
C VAL A 336 5.13 -10.88 7.18
N ALA A 337 4.47 -10.13 6.31
CA ALA A 337 4.86 -9.95 4.91
C ALA A 337 5.01 -8.47 4.56
N VAL A 338 5.99 -8.15 3.72
CA VAL A 338 6.22 -6.81 3.17
C VAL A 338 5.80 -6.76 1.71
N GLU A 339 5.38 -5.58 1.23
CA GLU A 339 5.00 -5.37 -0.16
C GLU A 339 6.21 -5.36 -1.10
N ARG A 340 6.37 -6.43 -1.89
CA ARG A 340 7.40 -6.57 -2.94
C ARG A 340 6.79 -7.27 -4.18
N PRO A 341 5.87 -6.60 -4.88
CA PRO A 341 5.22 -7.22 -6.03
C PRO A 341 6.21 -7.52 -7.17
N PRO A 342 6.00 -8.63 -7.92
CA PRO A 342 4.89 -9.57 -7.83
C PRO A 342 5.10 -10.70 -6.80
N LEU A 343 6.20 -10.69 -6.07
CA LEU A 343 6.64 -11.80 -5.21
C LEU A 343 5.79 -11.89 -3.93
N THR A 344 5.64 -10.78 -3.24
CA THR A 344 4.67 -10.57 -2.16
C THR A 344 3.86 -9.32 -2.49
N ASN A 345 2.54 -9.46 -2.53
CA ASN A 345 1.64 -8.40 -2.97
C ASN A 345 0.28 -8.57 -2.32
N SER A 346 -0.03 -7.74 -1.32
CA SER A 346 -1.31 -7.81 -0.59
C SER A 346 -2.53 -7.66 -1.50
N HIS A 347 -2.34 -7.04 -2.67
CA HIS A 347 -3.37 -6.74 -3.67
C HIS A 347 -3.29 -7.69 -4.88
N GLY A 348 -2.25 -8.51 -4.96
CA GLY A 348 -2.03 -9.44 -6.04
C GLY A 348 -2.78 -10.75 -5.85
N LYS A 349 -2.81 -11.55 -6.90
CA LYS A 349 -3.35 -12.89 -6.85
C LYS A 349 -2.66 -13.67 -5.73
N ASP A 350 -3.46 -14.26 -4.83
CA ASP A 350 -2.99 -15.13 -3.75
C ASP A 350 -1.94 -14.48 -2.79
N GLY A 351 -1.82 -13.17 -2.76
CA GLY A 351 -0.81 -12.47 -1.95
C GLY A 351 0.58 -12.42 -2.60
N GLY A 352 0.68 -12.72 -3.90
CA GLY A 352 1.94 -12.87 -4.65
C GLY A 352 2.50 -14.28 -4.61
N VAL A 353 3.38 -14.58 -5.58
CA VAL A 353 3.84 -15.95 -5.82
C VAL A 353 4.61 -16.55 -4.62
N ALA A 354 5.49 -15.79 -3.98
CA ALA A 354 6.28 -16.29 -2.86
C ALA A 354 5.41 -16.55 -1.62
N LEU A 355 4.49 -15.65 -1.31
CA LEU A 355 3.55 -15.87 -0.20
C LEU A 355 2.62 -17.06 -0.50
N LYS A 356 2.16 -17.21 -1.75
CA LYS A 356 1.33 -18.36 -2.15
C LYS A 356 2.05 -19.69 -1.96
N ILE A 357 3.34 -19.76 -2.34
CA ILE A 357 4.14 -20.97 -2.14
C ILE A 357 4.22 -21.30 -0.65
N LEU A 358 4.57 -20.32 0.18
CA LEU A 358 4.68 -20.55 1.63
C LEU A 358 3.34 -20.98 2.26
N THR A 359 2.28 -20.25 1.98
CA THR A 359 0.96 -20.53 2.58
C THR A 359 0.35 -21.84 2.08
N ALA A 360 0.58 -22.21 0.82
CA ALA A 360 0.17 -23.52 0.28
C ALA A 360 0.97 -24.66 0.92
N ALA A 361 2.28 -24.48 1.14
CA ALA A 361 3.09 -25.47 1.85
C ALA A 361 2.61 -25.65 3.30
N MET A 362 2.34 -24.55 4.03
CA MET A 362 1.81 -24.60 5.39
C MET A 362 0.46 -25.29 5.44
N GLY A 363 -0.48 -24.91 4.57
CA GLY A 363 -1.81 -25.53 4.49
C GLY A 363 -1.75 -27.03 4.19
N GLY A 364 -0.89 -27.44 3.24
CA GLY A 364 -0.66 -28.84 2.90
C GLY A 364 0.02 -29.66 4.02
N ALA A 365 0.67 -29.00 4.96
CA ALA A 365 1.25 -29.59 6.16
C ALA A 365 0.31 -29.55 7.38
N GLY A 366 -0.88 -28.95 7.26
CA GLY A 366 -1.83 -28.78 8.36
C GLY A 366 -1.37 -27.78 9.41
N ILE A 367 -0.45 -26.88 9.09
CA ILE A 367 0.05 -25.83 9.99
C ILE A 367 -0.86 -24.62 9.88
N PRO A 368 -1.62 -24.27 10.93
CA PRO A 368 -2.44 -23.07 10.91
C PRO A 368 -1.56 -21.82 10.88
N PHE A 369 -1.95 -20.83 10.08
CA PHE A 369 -1.19 -19.58 9.93
C PHE A 369 -2.10 -18.38 9.78
N SER A 370 -1.55 -17.21 10.13
CA SER A 370 -2.12 -15.90 9.82
C SER A 370 -1.06 -15.04 9.14
N VAL A 371 -1.46 -14.12 8.26
CA VAL A 371 -0.53 -13.23 7.56
C VAL A 371 -0.87 -11.79 7.91
N GLN A 372 0.11 -11.06 8.41
CA GLN A 372 0.07 -9.62 8.67
C GLN A 372 0.93 -8.90 7.63
N TRP A 373 0.44 -7.79 7.10
CA TRP A 373 1.19 -6.98 6.14
C TRP A 373 1.81 -5.76 6.81
N VAL A 374 3.06 -5.46 6.45
CA VAL A 374 3.80 -4.29 6.91
C VAL A 374 4.31 -3.48 5.72
N GLN A 375 4.61 -2.20 5.96
CA GLN A 375 4.91 -1.25 4.91
C GLN A 375 6.39 -1.24 4.45
N SER A 376 7.27 -1.84 5.24
CA SER A 376 8.71 -1.84 4.96
C SER A 376 9.41 -3.05 5.56
N GLU A 377 10.59 -3.37 5.03
CA GLU A 377 11.48 -4.40 5.56
C GLU A 377 11.90 -4.08 7.00
N ARG A 378 12.05 -2.80 7.34
CA ARG A 378 12.30 -2.38 8.73
C ARG A 378 11.15 -2.78 9.64
N ALA A 379 9.92 -2.51 9.26
CA ALA A 379 8.75 -2.89 10.04
C ALA A 379 8.58 -4.42 10.14
N LEU A 380 9.05 -5.17 9.16
CA LEU A 380 9.10 -6.63 9.21
C LEU A 380 10.09 -7.11 10.29
N LEU A 381 11.31 -6.57 10.30
CA LEU A 381 12.29 -6.89 11.35
C LEU A 381 11.79 -6.46 12.74
N ASP A 382 11.20 -5.29 12.86
CA ASP A 382 10.63 -4.82 14.13
C ASP A 382 9.51 -5.75 14.64
N ALA A 383 8.67 -6.27 13.74
CA ALA A 383 7.62 -7.22 14.11
C ALA A 383 8.17 -8.56 14.61
N LEU A 384 9.29 -9.00 14.05
CA LEU A 384 9.94 -10.25 14.42
C LEU A 384 10.79 -10.12 15.69
N VAL A 385 11.66 -9.12 15.72
CA VAL A 385 12.76 -9.01 16.71
C VAL A 385 12.36 -8.13 17.88
N THR A 386 11.86 -6.93 17.61
CA THR A 386 11.59 -5.92 18.64
C THR A 386 10.22 -6.13 19.30
N ASN A 387 9.17 -6.19 18.49
CA ASN A 387 7.79 -6.24 18.97
C ASN A 387 7.28 -7.66 19.22
N LYS A 388 7.93 -8.67 18.62
CA LYS A 388 7.58 -10.11 18.74
C LYS A 388 6.10 -10.40 18.41
N THR A 389 5.55 -9.60 17.48
CA THR A 389 4.15 -9.75 17.02
C THR A 389 4.00 -10.79 15.92
N ALA A 390 5.11 -11.27 15.34
CA ALA A 390 5.16 -12.30 14.33
C ALA A 390 6.16 -13.40 14.72
N ASP A 391 5.92 -14.61 14.18
CA ASP A 391 6.78 -15.78 14.38
C ASP A 391 7.73 -15.97 13.20
N ALA A 392 7.30 -15.60 11.99
CA ALA A 392 8.10 -15.66 10.78
C ALA A 392 7.84 -14.44 9.88
N GLY A 393 8.87 -13.99 9.18
CA GLY A 393 8.77 -12.92 8.17
C GLY A 393 8.97 -13.47 6.77
N ILE A 394 8.24 -12.96 5.80
CA ILE A 394 8.44 -13.22 4.38
C ILE A 394 8.60 -11.87 3.66
N PHE A 395 9.55 -11.70 2.80
CA PHE A 395 10.59 -12.63 2.46
C PHE A 395 11.92 -11.91 2.52
N TRP A 396 12.99 -12.67 2.48
CA TRP A 396 14.33 -12.12 2.48
C TRP A 396 15.21 -12.83 1.46
N GLU A 397 16.05 -12.07 0.76
CA GLU A 397 17.02 -12.65 -0.15
C GLU A 397 18.12 -13.37 0.62
N THR A 398 18.72 -14.38 -0.01
CA THR A 398 19.86 -15.09 0.57
C THR A 398 20.90 -14.09 1.04
N THR A 399 21.18 -14.07 2.33
CA THR A 399 22.20 -13.23 2.94
C THR A 399 23.34 -14.11 3.43
N ASN A 400 24.56 -13.83 2.95
CA ASN A 400 25.75 -14.48 3.46
C ASN A 400 26.21 -13.76 4.73
N CYS A 401 25.89 -14.33 5.89
CA CYS A 401 26.24 -13.76 7.18
C CYS A 401 27.73 -13.84 7.49
N ASP A 402 28.49 -14.68 6.77
CA ASP A 402 29.95 -14.83 6.96
C ASP A 402 30.75 -13.78 6.17
N ALA A 403 30.09 -12.98 5.31
CA ALA A 403 30.73 -11.94 4.48
C ALA A 403 30.17 -10.53 4.75
N PRO A 404 30.46 -9.92 5.91
CA PRO A 404 29.87 -8.67 6.35
C PRO A 404 30.17 -7.47 5.44
N SER A 405 31.29 -7.48 4.71
CA SER A 405 31.69 -6.38 3.83
C SER A 405 30.73 -6.12 2.64
N ASN A 406 29.90 -7.10 2.29
CA ASN A 406 28.97 -7.04 1.17
C ASN A 406 27.50 -6.84 1.59
N GLN A 407 27.26 -6.71 2.88
CA GLN A 407 25.93 -6.57 3.44
C GLN A 407 25.48 -5.10 3.54
N SER A 408 24.18 -4.86 3.48
CA SER A 408 23.58 -3.62 3.95
C SER A 408 23.43 -3.66 5.47
N GLU A 409 23.20 -2.50 6.09
CA GLU A 409 22.92 -2.41 7.54
C GLU A 409 21.78 -3.35 7.96
N MET A 410 20.72 -3.41 7.16
CA MET A 410 19.56 -4.25 7.40
C MET A 410 19.87 -5.74 7.27
N GLN A 411 20.75 -6.13 6.37
CA GLN A 411 21.19 -7.51 6.22
C GLN A 411 22.11 -7.94 7.39
N ALA A 412 22.95 -7.04 7.87
CA ALA A 412 23.76 -7.28 9.07
C ALA A 412 22.86 -7.51 10.29
N GLU A 413 21.85 -6.64 10.48
CA GLU A 413 20.87 -6.78 11.57
C GLU A 413 20.07 -8.10 11.46
N LEU A 414 19.70 -8.50 10.24
CA LEU A 414 19.07 -9.80 10.01
C LEU A 414 19.99 -10.94 10.45
N CYS A 415 21.27 -10.88 10.07
CA CYS A 415 22.25 -11.88 10.45
C CYS A 415 22.45 -11.97 11.97
N ASP A 416 22.37 -10.85 12.68
CA ASP A 416 22.53 -10.83 14.13
C ASP A 416 21.30 -11.41 14.85
N HIS A 417 20.11 -11.19 14.32
CA HIS A 417 18.86 -11.42 15.07
C HIS A 417 17.92 -12.48 14.49
N ALA A 418 18.13 -12.97 13.26
CA ALA A 418 17.23 -13.94 12.64
C ALA A 418 17.97 -15.11 11.98
N VAL A 419 17.21 -16.17 11.71
CA VAL A 419 17.63 -17.37 10.97
C VAL A 419 16.77 -17.48 9.72
N GLN A 420 17.41 -17.75 8.58
CA GLN A 420 16.72 -18.02 7.32
C GLN A 420 16.28 -19.49 7.23
N THR A 421 15.12 -19.73 6.66
CA THR A 421 14.67 -21.08 6.25
C THR A 421 15.39 -21.51 5.00
N GLU A 422 15.11 -22.73 4.48
CA GLU A 422 15.31 -23.04 3.07
C GLU A 422 14.57 -22.03 2.18
N PRO A 423 15.07 -21.73 0.95
CA PRO A 423 14.40 -20.76 0.09
C PRO A 423 12.94 -21.14 -0.14
N VAL A 424 12.02 -20.21 0.02
CA VAL A 424 10.63 -20.40 -0.40
C VAL A 424 10.55 -20.56 -1.92
N MET A 425 11.31 -19.73 -2.65
CA MET A 425 11.54 -19.85 -4.08
C MET A 425 12.90 -19.25 -4.46
N GLN A 426 13.33 -19.50 -5.68
CA GLN A 426 14.50 -18.84 -6.26
C GLN A 426 14.04 -17.82 -7.31
N ALA A 427 14.74 -16.71 -7.39
CA ALA A 427 14.50 -15.65 -8.37
C ALA A 427 15.80 -15.26 -9.09
N VAL A 428 15.68 -14.93 -10.36
CA VAL A 428 16.82 -14.47 -11.17
C VAL A 428 17.18 -13.04 -10.76
N VAL A 429 18.47 -12.79 -10.59
CA VAL A 429 19.02 -11.44 -10.41
C VAL A 429 19.48 -10.92 -11.78
N ALA A 430 19.16 -9.68 -12.11
CA ALA A 430 19.53 -9.05 -13.37
C ALA A 430 20.11 -7.65 -13.16
N VAL A 431 20.90 -7.21 -14.12
CA VAL A 431 21.43 -5.85 -14.22
C VAL A 431 20.60 -5.08 -15.25
N PHE A 432 20.02 -3.99 -14.83
CA PHE A 432 19.23 -3.08 -15.66
C PHE A 432 20.02 -1.83 -16.00
N THR A 433 19.93 -1.40 -17.24
CA THR A 433 20.54 -0.17 -17.75
C THR A 433 19.53 0.62 -18.56
N ARG A 434 19.85 1.85 -18.85
CA ARG A 434 19.09 2.61 -19.85
C ARG A 434 19.32 2.02 -21.25
N LEU A 435 18.28 2.09 -22.07
CA LEU A 435 18.35 1.61 -23.47
C LEU A 435 19.32 2.45 -24.31
N ASP A 436 19.36 3.77 -24.04
CA ASP A 436 20.26 4.72 -24.72
C ASP A 436 21.70 4.75 -24.16
N MET A 437 21.96 4.04 -23.04
CA MET A 437 23.28 3.93 -22.42
C MET A 437 23.56 2.47 -21.98
N PRO A 438 23.68 1.55 -22.91
CA PRO A 438 23.97 0.16 -22.59
C PRO A 438 25.39 0.02 -22.01
N LEU A 439 25.53 -0.74 -20.95
CA LEU A 439 26.84 -1.12 -20.45
C LEU A 439 27.36 -2.35 -21.21
N ASP A 440 28.58 -2.26 -21.76
CA ASP A 440 29.25 -3.43 -22.31
C ASP A 440 29.73 -4.34 -21.16
N PRO A 441 29.21 -5.56 -21.06
CA PRO A 441 29.61 -6.50 -20.00
C PRO A 441 31.09 -6.85 -20.04
N LYS A 442 31.73 -6.77 -21.22
CA LYS A 442 33.10 -7.15 -21.44
C LYS A 442 34.10 -6.00 -21.29
N ALA A 443 33.62 -4.76 -21.14
CA ALA A 443 34.48 -3.59 -20.94
C ALA A 443 35.08 -3.62 -19.52
N ALA A 444 36.12 -4.44 -19.34
CA ALA A 444 36.86 -4.54 -18.07
C ALA A 444 37.57 -3.22 -17.69
N ASP A 445 37.85 -2.37 -18.68
CA ASP A 445 38.75 -1.22 -18.57
C ASP A 445 38.10 0.13 -18.96
N ALA A 446 36.84 0.36 -18.64
CA ALA A 446 36.27 1.70 -18.82
C ALA A 446 36.90 2.66 -17.81
N PRO A 447 37.64 3.69 -18.24
CA PRO A 447 38.32 4.64 -17.34
C PRO A 447 37.37 5.56 -16.56
N GLN A 448 36.07 5.37 -16.67
CA GLN A 448 35.06 6.21 -16.04
C GLN A 448 34.51 5.59 -14.77
N SER A 449 34.44 6.39 -13.71
CA SER A 449 33.74 6.05 -12.49
C SER A 449 32.29 5.66 -12.82
N ARG A 450 31.84 4.49 -12.41
CA ARG A 450 30.47 3.98 -12.61
C ARG A 450 29.72 3.96 -11.31
N THR A 451 28.43 4.26 -11.38
CA THR A 451 27.53 4.23 -10.23
C THR A 451 26.55 3.07 -10.37
N LEU A 452 26.64 2.10 -9.45
CA LEU A 452 25.69 1.00 -9.34
C LEU A 452 24.69 1.29 -8.23
N CYS A 453 23.41 1.29 -8.58
CA CYS A 453 22.33 1.37 -7.58
C CYS A 453 21.93 -0.04 -7.13
N ILE A 454 21.86 -0.23 -5.82
CA ILE A 454 21.60 -1.52 -5.16
C ILE A 454 20.45 -1.30 -4.19
N PRO A 455 19.26 -1.89 -4.42
CA PRO A 455 18.14 -1.81 -3.49
C PRO A 455 18.50 -2.36 -2.10
N PRO A 456 17.81 -1.95 -1.03
CA PRO A 456 18.20 -2.25 0.36
C PRO A 456 18.31 -3.74 0.68
N SER A 457 17.38 -4.54 0.16
CA SER A 457 17.34 -6.00 0.37
C SER A 457 18.31 -6.76 -0.52
N GLN A 458 18.83 -6.12 -1.58
CA GLN A 458 19.74 -6.78 -2.52
C GLN A 458 21.15 -6.86 -1.96
N SER A 459 21.69 -8.06 -1.87
CA SER A 459 23.12 -8.27 -1.66
C SER A 459 23.91 -8.17 -2.98
N LEU A 460 25.22 -7.99 -2.87
CA LEU A 460 26.18 -8.18 -3.96
C LEU A 460 26.93 -9.48 -3.71
N PRO A 461 26.44 -10.63 -4.19
CA PRO A 461 27.15 -11.90 -4.01
C PRO A 461 28.53 -11.85 -4.69
N GLU A 462 29.54 -12.51 -4.10
CA GLU A 462 30.87 -12.57 -4.67
C GLU A 462 30.90 -13.19 -6.07
N ASP A 463 30.04 -14.17 -6.29
CA ASP A 463 29.86 -14.82 -7.61
C ASP A 463 29.39 -13.81 -8.66
N LEU A 464 28.48 -12.90 -8.31
CA LEU A 464 28.04 -11.83 -9.21
C LEU A 464 29.20 -10.87 -9.54
N ILE A 465 29.99 -10.49 -8.51
CA ILE A 465 31.16 -9.64 -8.70
C ILE A 465 32.18 -10.35 -9.58
N ALA A 466 32.30 -11.68 -9.49
CA ALA A 466 33.19 -12.49 -10.31
C ALA A 466 32.74 -12.55 -11.78
N GLU A 467 31.46 -12.61 -12.05
CA GLU A 467 30.89 -12.72 -13.40
C GLU A 467 30.83 -11.40 -14.17
N ILE A 468 30.82 -10.27 -13.45
CA ILE A 468 30.72 -8.93 -14.05
C ILE A 468 32.03 -8.16 -13.80
N PRO A 469 32.96 -8.12 -14.74
CA PRO A 469 34.31 -7.55 -14.53
C PRO A 469 34.31 -6.10 -14.03
N TRP A 470 33.41 -5.26 -14.53
CA TRP A 470 33.34 -3.85 -14.12
C TRP A 470 32.86 -3.64 -12.68
N LEU A 471 32.28 -4.65 -12.02
CA LEU A 471 31.96 -4.60 -10.58
C LEU A 471 33.20 -4.69 -9.69
N LYS A 472 34.33 -5.19 -10.23
CA LYS A 472 35.61 -5.27 -9.51
C LYS A 472 36.40 -3.97 -9.52
N GLY A 473 35.99 -2.99 -10.31
CA GLY A 473 36.72 -1.74 -10.50
C GLY A 473 36.81 -0.88 -9.24
N ALA A 474 38.00 -0.35 -8.95
CA ALA A 474 38.23 0.57 -7.82
C ALA A 474 37.42 1.87 -7.90
N SER A 475 36.91 2.21 -9.08
CA SER A 475 36.10 3.41 -9.33
C SER A 475 34.57 3.17 -9.24
N LEU A 476 34.14 2.00 -8.80
CA LEU A 476 32.72 1.69 -8.64
C LEU A 476 32.11 2.44 -7.44
N LYS A 477 31.19 3.34 -7.71
CA LYS A 477 30.35 3.97 -6.67
C LYS A 477 29.12 3.11 -6.44
N LYS A 478 28.79 2.84 -5.17
CA LYS A 478 27.59 2.11 -4.77
C LYS A 478 26.56 3.09 -4.21
N LEU A 479 25.40 3.18 -4.84
CA LEU A 479 24.26 3.94 -4.36
C LEU A 479 23.28 2.97 -3.70
N ARG A 480 22.89 3.21 -2.45
CA ARG A 480 21.95 2.39 -1.68
C ARG A 480 20.80 3.26 -1.16
N PRO A 481 19.80 3.54 -1.99
CA PRO A 481 18.62 4.31 -1.58
C PRO A 481 17.66 3.44 -0.76
N LYS A 482 16.53 3.99 -0.37
CA LYS A 482 15.57 3.31 0.51
C LYS A 482 14.70 2.28 -0.21
N THR A 483 14.52 2.40 -1.54
CA THR A 483 13.63 1.52 -2.32
C THR A 483 14.19 1.20 -3.70
N LEU A 484 13.68 0.14 -4.32
CA LEU A 484 13.94 -0.16 -5.73
C LEU A 484 13.45 0.97 -6.66
N ILE A 485 12.34 1.63 -6.30
CA ILE A 485 11.81 2.76 -7.08
C ILE A 485 12.82 3.90 -7.12
N ASP A 486 13.47 4.20 -6.00
CA ASP A 486 14.52 5.22 -5.95
C ASP A 486 15.73 4.85 -6.82
N CYS A 487 16.08 3.55 -6.89
CA CYS A 487 17.11 3.07 -7.79
C CYS A 487 16.75 3.28 -9.27
N LEU A 488 15.51 2.95 -9.65
CA LEU A 488 15.04 3.16 -11.01
C LEU A 488 14.93 4.65 -11.36
N ALA A 489 14.54 5.48 -10.41
CA ALA A 489 14.54 6.94 -10.58
C ALA A 489 15.95 7.49 -10.76
N ALA A 490 16.94 7.02 -9.99
CA ALA A 490 18.35 7.41 -10.16
C ALA A 490 18.92 6.96 -11.52
N LEU A 491 18.51 5.78 -12.01
CA LEU A 491 18.86 5.29 -13.34
C LEU A 491 18.24 6.17 -14.44
N ASP A 492 16.99 6.58 -14.27
CA ASP A 492 16.32 7.48 -15.22
C ASP A 492 16.93 8.87 -15.24
N ALA A 493 17.26 9.41 -14.08
CA ALA A 493 17.94 10.70 -13.91
C ALA A 493 19.44 10.67 -14.31
N ARG A 494 19.99 9.53 -14.71
CA ARG A 494 21.43 9.33 -15.02
C ARG A 494 22.36 9.55 -13.82
N GLU A 495 21.85 9.45 -12.61
CA GLU A 495 22.62 9.44 -11.38
C GLU A 495 23.24 8.08 -11.09
N ALA A 496 22.64 7.03 -11.63
CA ALA A 496 23.18 5.67 -11.68
C ALA A 496 23.34 5.21 -13.11
N ASP A 497 24.39 4.41 -13.37
CA ASP A 497 24.67 3.79 -14.66
C ASP A 497 23.96 2.43 -14.80
N ALA A 498 23.74 1.77 -13.67
CA ALA A 498 23.06 0.48 -13.62
C ALA A 498 22.31 0.28 -12.31
N VAL A 499 21.30 -0.59 -12.36
CA VAL A 499 20.58 -1.11 -11.18
C VAL A 499 20.71 -2.62 -11.19
N ILE A 500 21.08 -3.20 -10.04
CA ILE A 500 21.01 -4.64 -9.84
C ILE A 500 19.80 -4.96 -8.97
N ALA A 501 18.97 -5.89 -9.41
CA ALA A 501 17.74 -6.25 -8.67
C ALA A 501 17.24 -7.65 -9.07
N VAL A 502 16.35 -8.19 -8.26
CA VAL A 502 15.53 -9.35 -8.58
C VAL A 502 14.69 -9.05 -9.82
N GLU A 503 14.90 -9.80 -10.89
CA GLU A 503 14.35 -9.49 -12.22
C GLU A 503 12.82 -9.36 -12.24
N PRO A 504 12.02 -10.28 -11.67
CA PRO A 504 10.56 -10.14 -11.64
C PRO A 504 10.09 -8.86 -10.96
N GLU A 505 10.70 -8.49 -9.85
CA GLU A 505 10.35 -7.30 -9.09
C GLU A 505 10.68 -6.01 -9.86
N ALA A 506 11.88 -5.98 -10.45
CA ALA A 506 12.30 -4.83 -11.25
C ALA A 506 11.44 -4.66 -12.50
N ARG A 507 11.13 -5.74 -13.23
CA ARG A 507 10.24 -5.69 -14.40
C ARG A 507 8.85 -5.21 -14.04
N PHE A 508 8.27 -5.76 -12.98
CA PHE A 508 6.94 -5.32 -12.50
C PHE A 508 6.95 -3.83 -12.15
N THR A 509 8.01 -3.36 -11.50
CA THR A 509 8.13 -1.96 -11.11
C THR A 509 8.34 -1.05 -12.32
N ILE A 510 9.18 -1.45 -13.29
CA ILE A 510 9.43 -0.73 -14.54
C ILE A 510 8.15 -0.59 -15.36
N GLU A 511 7.37 -1.66 -15.50
CA GLU A 511 6.07 -1.65 -16.18
C GLU A 511 5.10 -0.68 -15.49
N ARG A 512 5.01 -0.75 -14.18
CA ARG A 512 4.12 0.07 -13.39
C ARG A 512 4.47 1.56 -13.45
N LEU A 513 5.76 1.88 -13.56
CA LEU A 513 6.24 3.25 -13.75
C LEU A 513 6.18 3.72 -15.21
N LYS A 514 5.75 2.84 -16.15
CA LYS A 514 5.71 3.10 -17.60
C LYS A 514 7.10 3.42 -18.19
N LEU A 515 8.14 2.84 -17.65
CA LEU A 515 9.54 3.03 -18.04
C LEU A 515 10.08 1.89 -18.91
N ALA A 516 9.24 0.96 -19.38
CA ALA A 516 9.65 -0.19 -20.18
C ALA A 516 10.34 0.20 -21.49
N ALA A 517 10.01 1.36 -22.08
CA ALA A 517 10.66 1.89 -23.27
C ALA A 517 12.04 2.55 -23.00
N SER A 518 12.38 2.80 -21.75
CA SER A 518 13.62 3.49 -21.35
C SER A 518 14.71 2.55 -20.84
N PHE A 519 14.31 1.38 -20.34
CA PHE A 519 15.21 0.46 -19.65
C PHE A 519 15.28 -0.91 -20.33
N GLN A 520 16.42 -1.56 -20.18
CA GLN A 520 16.66 -2.91 -20.66
C GLN A 520 17.39 -3.75 -19.60
N VAL A 521 17.23 -5.07 -19.70
CA VAL A 521 18.12 -6.00 -19.01
C VAL A 521 19.42 -6.06 -19.78
N SER A 522 20.48 -5.51 -19.21
CA SER A 522 21.81 -5.53 -19.81
C SER A 522 22.48 -6.90 -19.65
N GLN A 523 22.32 -7.51 -18.48
CA GLN A 523 22.91 -8.81 -18.18
C GLN A 523 22.01 -9.65 -17.27
N ARG A 524 22.02 -10.96 -17.55
CA ARG A 524 21.58 -12.01 -16.62
C ARG A 524 22.81 -12.84 -16.27
N PRO A 525 23.45 -12.58 -15.16
CA PRO A 525 24.68 -13.28 -14.79
C PRO A 525 24.46 -14.74 -14.37
N GLY A 526 23.41 -15.40 -14.80
CA GLY A 526 23.12 -16.80 -14.45
C GLY A 526 22.80 -17.02 -12.97
N LEU A 527 22.82 -15.96 -12.16
CA LEU A 527 22.64 -16.03 -10.72
C LEU A 527 21.18 -16.01 -10.34
N THR A 528 20.85 -16.86 -9.38
CA THR A 528 19.59 -16.84 -8.69
C THR A 528 19.84 -16.50 -7.23
N THR A 529 18.94 -15.71 -6.63
CA THR A 529 18.89 -15.53 -5.19
C THR A 529 17.74 -16.35 -4.60
N GLY A 530 17.98 -16.97 -3.46
CA GLY A 530 16.90 -17.57 -2.68
C GLY A 530 16.05 -16.49 -2.02
N LEU A 531 14.75 -16.70 -1.99
CA LEU A 531 13.80 -15.87 -1.24
C LEU A 531 13.34 -16.69 -0.05
N HIS A 532 13.71 -16.28 1.15
CA HIS A 532 13.57 -17.06 2.38
C HIS A 532 12.45 -16.50 3.28
N ALA A 533 11.84 -17.37 4.06
CA ALA A 533 11.23 -16.93 5.32
C ALA A 533 12.32 -16.79 6.39
N VAL A 534 12.11 -15.90 7.33
CA VAL A 534 13.03 -15.63 8.44
C VAL A 534 12.32 -15.76 9.78
N VAL A 535 13.02 -16.27 10.78
CA VAL A 535 12.52 -16.47 12.16
C VAL A 535 13.50 -15.84 13.13
N ALA A 536 13.02 -15.09 14.12
CA ALA A 536 13.92 -14.48 15.11
C ALA A 536 14.70 -15.52 15.90
N LYS A 537 15.99 -15.30 16.16
CA LYS A 537 16.87 -16.22 16.91
C LYS A 537 16.42 -16.43 18.34
N ASP A 538 15.84 -15.41 18.94
CA ASP A 538 15.34 -15.44 20.32
C ASP A 538 13.89 -15.93 20.45
N ASN A 539 13.26 -16.35 19.35
CA ASN A 539 11.96 -17.01 19.41
C ASN A 539 12.10 -18.38 20.07
N PRO A 540 11.41 -18.66 21.18
CA PRO A 540 11.56 -19.94 21.89
C PRO A 540 11.23 -21.18 21.06
N ARG A 541 10.47 -21.00 19.95
CA ARG A 541 10.14 -22.08 18.99
C ARG A 541 10.99 -22.01 17.72
N GLN A 542 12.07 -21.20 17.67
CA GLN A 542 12.83 -20.90 16.44
C GLN A 542 13.25 -22.17 15.69
N ALA A 543 13.92 -23.11 16.33
CA ALA A 543 14.40 -24.35 15.69
C ALA A 543 13.24 -25.20 15.16
N GLN A 544 12.16 -25.34 15.92
CA GLN A 544 10.94 -26.07 15.52
C GLN A 544 10.25 -25.40 14.34
N LEU A 545 10.13 -24.07 14.35
CA LEU A 545 9.48 -23.31 13.26
C LEU A 545 10.28 -23.44 11.96
N VAL A 546 11.59 -23.24 11.99
CA VAL A 546 12.46 -23.40 10.83
C VAL A 546 12.36 -24.83 10.26
N GLN A 547 12.44 -25.84 11.12
CA GLN A 547 12.32 -27.23 10.72
C GLN A 547 10.94 -27.53 10.09
N SER A 548 9.85 -27.06 10.70
CA SER A 548 8.50 -27.29 10.22
C SER A 548 8.26 -26.59 8.88
N ILE A 549 8.72 -25.34 8.72
CA ILE A 549 8.63 -24.60 7.47
C ILE A 549 9.43 -25.30 6.37
N ASN A 550 10.66 -25.71 6.65
CA ASN A 550 11.51 -26.38 5.68
C ASN A 550 10.92 -27.74 5.24
N ALA A 551 10.41 -28.52 6.17
CA ALA A 551 9.75 -29.80 5.85
C ALA A 551 8.49 -29.60 5.00
N ALA A 552 7.68 -28.61 5.30
CA ALA A 552 6.50 -28.26 4.52
C ALA A 552 6.85 -27.79 3.11
N LEU A 553 7.86 -26.93 2.97
CA LEU A 553 8.37 -26.46 1.67
C LEU A 553 8.93 -27.62 0.84
N ALA A 554 9.72 -28.52 1.44
CA ALA A 554 10.27 -29.68 0.75
C ALA A 554 9.16 -30.60 0.20
N LYS A 555 8.14 -30.90 1.02
CA LYS A 555 6.97 -31.69 0.61
C LYS A 555 6.19 -31.01 -0.51
N PHE A 556 5.98 -29.70 -0.41
CA PHE A 556 5.25 -28.91 -1.41
C PHE A 556 6.00 -28.87 -2.75
N ARG A 557 7.31 -28.66 -2.75
CA ARG A 557 8.14 -28.67 -3.97
C ARG A 557 8.15 -30.03 -4.69
N ALA A 558 8.09 -31.10 -3.94
CA ALA A 558 7.99 -32.45 -4.51
C ALA A 558 6.60 -32.74 -5.12
N SER A 559 5.62 -31.88 -4.90
CA SER A 559 4.27 -32.01 -5.44
C SER A 559 4.11 -31.24 -6.76
N ASN A 560 3.19 -31.70 -7.62
CA ASN A 560 2.83 -30.97 -8.85
C ASN A 560 2.19 -29.60 -8.57
N GLN A 561 1.79 -29.32 -7.34
CA GLN A 561 1.18 -28.04 -6.95
C GLN A 561 2.19 -26.87 -7.01
N TYR A 562 3.47 -27.12 -6.71
CA TYR A 562 4.51 -26.10 -6.83
C TYR A 562 4.60 -25.54 -8.25
N SER A 563 4.73 -26.43 -9.26
CA SER A 563 4.78 -26.04 -10.66
C SER A 563 3.48 -25.35 -11.11
N ALA A 564 2.33 -25.76 -10.60
CA ALA A 564 1.06 -25.12 -10.91
C ALA A 564 0.97 -23.69 -10.33
N VAL A 565 1.50 -23.44 -9.14
CA VAL A 565 1.58 -22.10 -8.56
C VAL A 565 2.48 -21.21 -9.39
N ILE A 566 3.69 -21.67 -9.76
CA ILE A 566 4.60 -20.90 -10.63
C ILE A 566 3.93 -20.59 -11.96
N ALA A 567 3.34 -21.59 -12.64
CA ALA A 567 2.67 -21.40 -13.92
C ALA A 567 1.52 -20.40 -13.85
N SER A 568 0.75 -20.41 -12.75
CA SER A 568 -0.37 -19.49 -12.56
C SER A 568 0.05 -18.02 -12.32
N HIS A 569 1.31 -17.79 -11.97
CA HIS A 569 1.89 -16.46 -11.73
C HIS A 569 2.95 -16.09 -12.80
N LEU A 570 3.08 -16.89 -13.86
CA LEU A 570 4.15 -16.70 -14.85
C LEU A 570 4.05 -15.32 -15.53
N ALA A 571 2.84 -14.85 -15.82
CA ALA A 571 2.65 -13.54 -16.42
C ALA A 571 3.16 -12.40 -15.50
N ASP A 572 2.89 -12.49 -14.21
CA ASP A 572 3.36 -11.52 -13.22
C ASP A 572 4.88 -11.54 -13.08
N LEU A 573 5.48 -12.75 -13.11
CA LEU A 573 6.93 -12.93 -12.98
C LEU A 573 7.73 -12.47 -14.22
N THR A 574 7.13 -12.56 -15.40
CA THR A 574 7.80 -12.21 -16.67
C THR A 574 7.50 -10.79 -17.14
N GLY A 575 6.56 -10.09 -16.50
CA GLY A 575 6.07 -8.79 -16.97
C GLY A 575 5.31 -8.89 -18.29
N SER A 576 4.89 -10.09 -18.67
CA SER A 576 4.11 -10.32 -19.88
C SER A 576 2.65 -10.05 -19.58
N ALA A 577 2.03 -9.15 -20.32
CA ALA A 577 0.56 -9.00 -20.23
C ALA A 577 -0.09 -10.36 -20.55
N PRO A 578 -1.15 -10.77 -19.82
CA PRO A 578 -1.87 -11.98 -20.17
C PRO A 578 -2.38 -11.86 -21.61
N LYS A 579 -2.00 -12.85 -22.44
CA LYS A 579 -2.49 -12.94 -23.84
C LYS A 579 -3.98 -13.20 -23.88
#